data_3730d8378897f63d78f120e93e24ae3c
#
_entry.id   3730d8378897f63d78f120e93e24ae3c
#
_cell.length_a   1.000
_cell.length_b   1.000
_cell.length_c   1.000
_cell.angle_alpha   90.00
_cell.angle_beta   90.00
_cell.angle_gamma   90.00
#
_symmetry.space_group_name_H-M   'P 1'
#
loop_
_entity.id
_entity.type
_entity.pdbx_description
1 polymer ?
#
loop_
_entity_poly.entity_id
_entity_poly.type
_entity_poly.pdbx_seq_one_letter_code
_entity_poly.pdbx_strand_id
1 'polypeptide(L)'
;MKNNRRQAQFLINGISDNVPQLLLEENELVFKDGLKEDVLIPLSSITGIKILPINRIYNPSVGFLKDGTKGFMAHRNAGVFSIYFNYYVDLNVVTTTNTYLFESLDLENASQFILKLDETIKIIDDVNLIDLFKTKSINELKEYMDQHYKDWAKKYNLENPRTTLDENMIRLAHNKH
;
A
#
# COMPACT_ATOMS: atom_id res chain seq x y z
N MET A 1 15.42 12.59 -13.70
CA MET A 1 15.24 11.76 -12.48
C MET A 1 14.91 10.34 -12.88
N LYS A 2 15.63 9.34 -12.39
CA LYS A 2 15.26 7.93 -12.59
C LYS A 2 14.22 7.56 -11.56
N ASN A 3 13.02 7.15 -11.99
CA ASN A 3 12.02 6.56 -11.12
C ASN A 3 12.44 5.13 -10.78
N ASN A 4 12.89 4.90 -9.57
CA ASN A 4 13.18 3.57 -9.06
C ASN A 4 11.93 3.02 -8.36
N ARG A 5 11.11 2.31 -9.13
CA ARG A 5 9.92 1.63 -8.63
C ARG A 5 10.33 0.31 -8.00
N ARG A 6 9.96 0.10 -6.75
CA ARG A 6 10.28 -1.11 -6.01
C ARG A 6 9.04 -1.66 -5.34
N GLN A 7 8.76 -2.94 -5.56
CA GLN A 7 7.76 -3.64 -4.79
C GLN A 7 8.46 -4.19 -3.54
N ALA A 8 8.00 -3.76 -2.39
CA ALA A 8 8.49 -4.26 -1.14
C ALA A 8 7.33 -4.93 -0.40
N GLN A 9 7.41 -6.23 -0.18
CA GLN A 9 6.61 -6.89 0.84
C GLN A 9 7.37 -6.76 2.16
N PHE A 10 6.70 -6.18 3.16
CA PHE A 10 7.40 -5.71 4.35
C PHE A 10 7.40 -6.69 5.47
N LEU A 11 8.54 -6.69 6.14
CA LEU A 11 8.63 -7.10 7.52
C LEU A 11 9.53 -6.09 8.23
N ILE A 12 8.98 -5.34 9.18
CA ILE A 12 9.76 -4.47 10.07
C ILE A 12 10.62 -5.29 11.03
N ASN A 13 10.26 -6.55 11.27
CA ASN A 13 11.03 -7.50 12.07
C ASN A 13 11.39 -8.68 11.16
N GLY A 14 12.57 -8.64 10.58
CA GLY A 14 13.03 -9.65 9.64
C GLY A 14 13.03 -11.06 10.25
N ILE A 15 12.16 -11.91 9.70
CA ILE A 15 12.15 -13.34 9.98
C ILE A 15 12.66 -14.13 8.77
N SER A 16 12.92 -13.46 7.64
CA SER A 16 13.41 -14.12 6.43
C SER A 16 14.40 -13.25 5.68
N ASP A 17 15.62 -13.72 5.51
CA ASP A 17 16.69 -13.06 4.77
C ASP A 17 16.41 -12.86 3.26
N ASN A 18 15.31 -13.44 2.76
CA ASN A 18 14.93 -13.42 1.34
C ASN A 18 13.75 -12.53 1.02
N VAL A 19 13.24 -11.76 1.99
CA VAL A 19 12.10 -10.86 1.77
C VAL A 19 12.59 -9.41 1.74
N PRO A 20 12.21 -8.62 0.73
CA PRO A 20 12.57 -7.20 0.69
C PRO A 20 12.11 -6.47 1.95
N GLN A 21 13.01 -5.73 2.58
CA GLN A 21 12.77 -5.02 3.85
C GLN A 21 13.08 -3.54 3.70
N LEU A 22 12.29 -2.70 4.35
CA LEU A 22 12.60 -1.28 4.52
C LEU A 22 12.82 -1.01 6.01
N LEU A 23 13.99 -0.54 6.36
CA LEU A 23 14.42 -0.29 7.72
C LEU A 23 14.68 1.21 7.92
N LEU A 24 14.35 1.72 9.10
CA LEU A 24 14.73 3.05 9.54
C LEU A 24 15.90 2.90 10.53
N GLU A 25 17.08 3.29 10.10
CA GLU A 25 18.27 3.36 10.92
C GLU A 25 18.51 4.81 11.39
N GLU A 26 19.51 5.03 12.23
CA GLU A 26 19.71 6.33 12.88
C GLU A 26 19.82 7.50 11.89
N ASN A 27 20.50 7.29 10.76
CA ASN A 27 20.77 8.36 9.79
C ASN A 27 20.30 8.03 8.36
N GLU A 28 19.68 6.89 8.15
CA GLU A 28 19.32 6.44 6.81
C GLU A 28 18.10 5.51 6.76
N LEU A 29 17.42 5.52 5.62
CA LEU A 29 16.50 4.46 5.24
C LEU A 29 17.26 3.40 4.46
N VAL A 30 17.17 2.15 4.90
CA VAL A 30 17.84 1.01 4.27
C VAL A 30 16.79 0.13 3.61
N PHE A 31 16.91 -0.04 2.30
CA PHE A 31 16.10 -1.01 1.58
C PHE A 31 16.95 -2.24 1.26
N LYS A 32 16.60 -3.37 1.87
CA LYS A 32 17.21 -4.68 1.62
C LYS A 32 16.37 -5.46 0.63
N ASP A 33 16.91 -5.78 -0.53
CA ASP A 33 16.23 -6.55 -1.59
C ASP A 33 16.38 -8.07 -1.40
N GLY A 34 17.30 -8.50 -0.55
CA GLY A 34 17.60 -9.92 -0.31
C GLY A 34 18.38 -10.62 -1.45
N LEU A 35 18.35 -10.07 -2.66
CA LEU A 35 18.98 -10.64 -3.86
C LEU A 35 19.97 -9.68 -4.54
N LYS A 36 19.96 -8.40 -4.17
CA LYS A 36 20.78 -7.33 -4.75
C LYS A 36 21.45 -6.53 -3.63
N GLU A 37 22.32 -5.62 -4.03
CA GLU A 37 22.90 -4.66 -3.09
C GLU A 37 21.82 -3.83 -2.40
N ASP A 38 22.01 -3.62 -1.11
CA ASP A 38 21.14 -2.78 -0.29
C ASP A 38 21.14 -1.33 -0.83
N VAL A 39 19.98 -0.69 -0.78
CA VAL A 39 19.85 0.72 -1.14
C VAL A 39 19.85 1.54 0.14
N LEU A 40 20.86 2.36 0.32
CA LEU A 40 21.00 3.28 1.43
C LEU A 40 20.53 4.66 1.02
N ILE A 41 19.59 5.24 1.76
CA ILE A 41 19.03 6.57 1.51
C ILE A 41 19.29 7.44 2.74
N PRO A 42 20.34 8.28 2.72
CA PRO A 42 20.63 9.16 3.85
C PRO A 42 19.42 10.06 4.16
N LEU A 43 19.00 10.15 5.42
CA LEU A 43 17.88 10.99 5.84
C LEU A 43 18.11 12.46 5.46
N SER A 44 19.35 12.91 5.52
CA SER A 44 19.75 14.27 5.11
C SER A 44 19.57 14.56 3.63
N SER A 45 19.46 13.54 2.78
CA SER A 45 19.21 13.70 1.34
C SER A 45 17.72 13.78 0.99
N ILE A 46 16.86 13.43 1.93
CA ILE A 46 15.41 13.37 1.71
C ILE A 46 14.85 14.79 1.69
N THR A 47 14.19 15.14 0.62
CA THR A 47 13.55 16.46 0.42
C THR A 47 12.03 16.39 0.63
N GLY A 48 11.44 15.20 0.62
CA GLY A 48 10.03 15.00 0.89
C GLY A 48 9.66 13.53 0.95
N ILE A 49 8.69 13.23 1.81
CA ILE A 49 8.07 11.92 1.91
C ILE A 49 6.56 12.11 1.77
N LYS A 50 5.93 11.26 0.98
CA LYS A 50 4.48 11.23 0.83
C LYS A 50 3.97 9.81 0.99
N ILE A 51 2.86 9.65 1.72
CA ILE A 51 2.13 8.39 1.84
C ILE A 51 0.80 8.48 1.09
N LEU A 52 0.39 7.35 0.50
CA LEU A 52 -0.86 7.23 -0.22
C LEU A 52 -1.54 5.91 0.15
N PRO A 53 -2.83 5.94 0.53
CA PRO A 53 -3.60 4.72 0.72
C PRO A 53 -3.86 4.07 -0.64
N ILE A 54 -3.69 2.76 -0.72
CA ILE A 54 -3.88 1.99 -1.94
C ILE A 54 -4.80 0.81 -1.68
N ASN A 55 -5.73 0.57 -2.61
CA ASN A 55 -6.55 -0.62 -2.66
C ASN A 55 -6.03 -1.55 -3.77
N ARG A 56 -5.83 -2.82 -3.44
CA ARG A 56 -5.38 -3.81 -4.40
C ARG A 56 -6.26 -5.05 -4.36
N ILE A 57 -6.43 -5.68 -5.52
CA ILE A 57 -6.97 -7.03 -5.59
C ILE A 57 -6.00 -7.96 -4.88
N TYR A 58 -6.54 -8.71 -3.95
CA TYR A 58 -5.81 -9.71 -3.19
C TYR A 58 -6.24 -11.10 -3.67
N ASN A 59 -5.28 -11.88 -4.11
CA ASN A 59 -5.51 -13.29 -4.42
C ASN A 59 -4.97 -14.12 -3.25
N PRO A 60 -5.84 -14.65 -2.37
CA PRO A 60 -5.36 -15.45 -1.26
C PRO A 60 -4.70 -16.72 -1.84
N SER A 61 -3.42 -16.91 -1.54
CA SER A 61 -2.81 -18.22 -1.69
C SER A 61 -3.63 -19.20 -0.85
N VAL A 62 -4.05 -20.28 -1.49
CA VAL A 62 -4.97 -21.32 -1.01
C VAL A 62 -4.99 -21.44 0.53
N GLY A 63 -6.07 -20.98 1.15
CA GLY A 63 -6.42 -21.35 2.52
C GLY A 63 -6.41 -20.24 3.57
N PHE A 64 -5.86 -19.05 3.35
CA PHE A 64 -5.81 -18.03 4.40
C PHE A 64 -6.23 -16.65 3.88
N LEU A 65 -7.40 -16.19 4.34
CA LEU A 65 -7.77 -14.78 4.25
C LEU A 65 -7.07 -14.04 5.40
N LYS A 66 -6.33 -12.99 5.08
CA LYS A 66 -5.83 -12.06 6.12
C LYS A 66 -7.02 -11.37 6.78
N ASP A 67 -6.95 -11.13 8.08
CA ASP A 67 -7.96 -10.38 8.80
C ASP A 67 -8.26 -9.04 8.14
N GLY A 68 -9.54 -8.68 8.07
CA GLY A 68 -10.01 -7.45 7.43
C GLY A 68 -10.00 -7.47 5.90
N THR A 69 -9.73 -8.62 5.24
CA THR A 69 -9.90 -8.76 3.80
C THR A 69 -11.39 -8.67 3.44
N LYS A 70 -11.73 -7.75 2.54
CA LYS A 70 -13.10 -7.60 2.05
C LYS A 70 -13.29 -8.46 0.80
N GLY A 71 -14.26 -9.37 0.86
CA GLY A 71 -14.65 -10.22 -0.26
C GLY A 71 -15.71 -9.55 -1.12
N PHE A 72 -15.57 -9.68 -2.42
CA PHE A 72 -16.57 -9.28 -3.39
C PHE A 72 -16.89 -10.48 -4.30
N MET A 73 -18.18 -10.79 -4.45
CA MET A 73 -18.62 -11.88 -5.32
C MET A 73 -18.92 -11.35 -6.71
N ALA A 74 -18.15 -11.79 -7.70
CA ALA A 74 -18.39 -11.50 -9.10
C ALA A 74 -19.01 -12.72 -9.77
N HIS A 75 -20.15 -12.50 -10.46
CA HIS A 75 -20.79 -13.51 -11.28
C HIS A 75 -20.24 -13.45 -12.70
N ARG A 76 -19.64 -14.55 -13.17
CA ARG A 76 -19.31 -14.76 -14.57
C ARG A 76 -20.11 -15.95 -15.12
N ASN A 77 -20.27 -16.03 -16.45
CA ASN A 77 -20.99 -17.09 -17.14
C ASN A 77 -20.52 -18.53 -16.82
N ALA A 78 -19.34 -18.68 -16.21
CA ALA A 78 -18.73 -19.96 -15.83
C ALA A 78 -18.77 -20.25 -14.32
N GLY A 79 -19.42 -19.40 -13.51
CA GLY A 79 -19.52 -19.60 -12.07
C GLY A 79 -19.40 -18.31 -11.24
N VAL A 80 -19.44 -18.49 -9.93
CA VAL A 80 -19.26 -17.42 -8.94
C VAL A 80 -17.80 -17.38 -8.53
N PHE A 81 -17.14 -16.24 -8.70
CA PHE A 81 -15.77 -16.03 -8.27
C PHE A 81 -15.74 -15.03 -7.13
N SER A 82 -15.05 -15.39 -6.06
CA SER A 82 -14.77 -14.45 -4.98
C SER A 82 -13.53 -13.64 -5.32
N ILE A 83 -13.68 -12.32 -5.37
CA ILE A 83 -12.57 -11.38 -5.55
C ILE A 83 -12.37 -10.69 -4.21
N TYR A 84 -11.14 -10.66 -3.74
CA TYR A 84 -10.80 -10.06 -2.47
C TYR A 84 -10.00 -8.78 -2.68
N PHE A 85 -10.25 -7.79 -1.84
CA PHE A 85 -9.52 -6.54 -1.81
C PHE A 85 -8.82 -6.38 -0.47
N ASN A 86 -7.65 -5.80 -0.50
CA ASN A 86 -6.97 -5.40 0.72
C ASN A 86 -6.42 -3.98 0.55
N TYR A 87 -6.24 -3.31 1.68
CA TYR A 87 -5.71 -1.95 1.74
C TYR A 87 -4.25 -2.00 2.13
N TYR A 88 -3.48 -1.13 1.49
CA TYR A 88 -2.04 -0.97 1.66
C TYR A 88 -1.70 0.51 1.68
N VAL A 89 -0.44 0.80 1.92
CA VAL A 89 0.11 2.15 1.80
C VAL A 89 1.27 2.12 0.80
N ASP A 90 1.30 3.08 -0.10
CA ASP A 90 2.49 3.39 -0.89
C ASP A 90 3.27 4.51 -0.19
N LEU A 91 4.58 4.35 -0.12
CA LEU A 91 5.51 5.34 0.44
C LEU A 91 6.39 5.88 -0.70
N ASN A 92 6.28 7.18 -0.97
CA ASN A 92 7.08 7.87 -1.95
C ASN A 92 8.13 8.74 -1.25
N VAL A 93 9.40 8.43 -1.46
CA VAL A 93 10.54 9.13 -0.87
C VAL A 93 11.28 9.90 -1.97
N VAL A 94 11.29 11.21 -1.86
CA VAL A 94 12.00 12.10 -2.79
C VAL A 94 13.28 12.58 -2.13
N THR A 95 14.39 12.37 -2.84
CA THR A 95 15.70 12.87 -2.42
C THR A 95 16.20 13.95 -3.39
N THR A 96 17.31 14.55 -3.09
CA THR A 96 17.96 15.53 -3.97
C THR A 96 18.32 14.98 -5.35
N THR A 97 18.49 13.67 -5.50
CA THR A 97 18.95 13.01 -6.73
C THR A 97 17.97 12.02 -7.32
N ASN A 98 17.18 11.35 -6.50
CA ASN A 98 16.32 10.24 -6.90
C ASN A 98 14.94 10.31 -6.25
N THR A 99 14.00 9.55 -6.83
CA THR A 99 12.71 9.25 -6.22
C THR A 99 12.59 7.73 -6.06
N TYR A 100 12.17 7.31 -4.87
CA TYR A 100 11.93 5.91 -4.54
C TYR A 100 10.45 5.73 -4.22
N LEU A 101 9.83 4.73 -4.84
CA LEU A 101 8.45 4.35 -4.55
C LEU A 101 8.44 2.94 -3.96
N PHE A 102 8.04 2.83 -2.71
CA PHE A 102 7.80 1.57 -2.01
C PHE A 102 6.30 1.28 -2.06
N GLU A 103 5.92 0.25 -2.82
CA GLU A 103 4.52 -0.04 -3.14
C GLU A 103 3.95 -1.14 -2.24
N SER A 104 2.67 -1.00 -1.94
CA SER A 104 1.85 -2.04 -1.31
C SER A 104 2.35 -2.47 0.07
N LEU A 105 2.73 -1.49 0.89
CA LEU A 105 3.09 -1.70 2.29
C LEU A 105 1.90 -2.26 3.06
N ASP A 106 2.08 -3.38 3.73
CA ASP A 106 1.08 -3.93 4.65
C ASP A 106 0.78 -2.92 5.76
N LEU A 107 -0.52 -2.65 6.02
CA LEU A 107 -0.92 -1.60 6.96
C LEU A 107 -0.40 -1.83 8.38
N GLU A 108 -0.33 -3.07 8.83
CA GLU A 108 0.10 -3.40 10.19
C GLU A 108 1.56 -3.03 10.40
N ASN A 109 2.43 -3.46 9.48
CA ASN A 109 3.86 -3.16 9.55
C ASN A 109 4.14 -1.70 9.17
N ALA A 110 3.46 -1.19 8.14
CA ALA A 110 3.63 0.18 7.67
C ALA A 110 3.25 1.21 8.73
N SER A 111 2.19 0.98 9.51
CA SER A 111 1.74 1.94 10.52
C SER A 111 2.83 2.28 11.53
N GLN A 112 3.46 1.27 12.11
CA GLN A 112 4.53 1.45 13.09
C GLN A 112 5.76 2.13 12.46
N PHE A 113 6.14 1.70 11.26
CA PHE A 113 7.26 2.29 10.53
C PHE A 113 7.01 3.76 10.18
N ILE A 114 5.83 4.08 9.64
CA ILE A 114 5.47 5.44 9.23
C ILE A 114 5.36 6.37 10.44
N LEU A 115 4.80 5.91 11.56
CA LEU A 115 4.74 6.70 12.79
C LEU A 115 6.14 7.05 13.29
N LYS A 116 7.06 6.08 13.30
CA LYS A 116 8.44 6.32 13.69
C LYS A 116 9.17 7.25 12.71
N LEU A 117 8.90 7.12 11.42
CA LEU A 117 9.48 7.97 10.38
C LEU A 117 8.99 9.42 10.49
N ASP A 118 7.70 9.63 10.82
CA ASP A 118 7.09 10.97 10.99
C ASP A 118 7.67 11.74 12.17
N GLU A 119 8.18 11.05 13.18
CA GLU A 119 8.94 11.66 14.29
C GLU A 119 10.27 12.29 13.84
N THR A 120 10.84 11.75 12.76
CA THR A 120 12.16 12.16 12.23
C THR A 120 12.04 13.12 11.06
N ILE A 121 11.12 12.85 10.15
CA ILE A 121 10.91 13.63 8.91
C ILE A 121 9.41 13.82 8.71
N LYS A 122 8.98 15.06 8.53
CA LYS A 122 7.58 15.37 8.26
C LYS A 122 7.09 14.70 6.97
N ILE A 123 6.04 13.90 7.10
CA ILE A 123 5.40 13.19 6.00
C ILE A 123 4.22 13.99 5.44
N ILE A 124 4.08 14.01 4.13
CA ILE A 124 2.90 14.56 3.44
C ILE A 124 1.82 13.47 3.44
N ASP A 125 0.72 13.78 4.09
CA ASP A 125 -0.41 12.87 4.28
C ASP A 125 -1.73 13.60 3.96
N ASP A 126 -2.17 13.46 2.73
CA ASP A 126 -3.34 14.19 2.22
C ASP A 126 -4.67 13.66 2.79
N VAL A 127 -4.68 12.48 3.41
CA VAL A 127 -5.90 11.81 3.91
C VAL A 127 -5.93 11.61 5.42
N ASN A 128 -4.96 12.18 6.14
CA ASN A 128 -4.78 12.04 7.58
C ASN A 128 -4.58 10.58 8.03
N LEU A 129 -3.87 9.78 7.24
CA LEU A 129 -3.61 8.38 7.52
C LEU A 129 -2.76 8.20 8.78
N ILE A 130 -1.84 9.14 9.06
CA ILE A 130 -1.01 9.15 10.27
C ILE A 130 -1.87 9.25 11.53
N ASP A 131 -2.87 10.13 11.54
CA ASP A 131 -3.81 10.24 12.66
C ASP A 131 -4.68 9.00 12.81
N LEU A 132 -5.06 8.39 11.69
CA LEU A 132 -5.79 7.12 11.69
C LEU A 132 -4.93 5.99 12.27
N PHE A 133 -3.64 5.94 11.96
CA PHE A 133 -2.70 4.97 12.55
C PHE A 133 -2.58 5.13 14.08
N LYS A 134 -2.65 6.36 14.60
CA LYS A 134 -2.57 6.64 16.03
C LYS A 134 -3.84 6.28 16.79
N THR A 135 -4.99 6.33 16.13
CA THR A 135 -6.32 6.30 16.80
C THR A 135 -7.14 5.05 16.54
N LYS A 136 -6.79 4.26 15.51
CA LYS A 136 -7.57 3.09 15.11
C LYS A 136 -6.74 1.82 15.14
N SER A 137 -7.37 0.73 15.53
CA SER A 137 -6.84 -0.60 15.25
C SER A 137 -6.79 -0.85 13.74
N ILE A 138 -5.99 -1.82 13.30
CA ILE A 138 -5.87 -2.14 11.87
C ILE A 138 -7.21 -2.54 11.24
N ASN A 139 -8.05 -3.27 11.98
CA ASN A 139 -9.37 -3.65 11.48
C ASN A 139 -10.30 -2.44 11.31
N GLU A 140 -10.36 -1.56 12.31
CA GLU A 140 -11.12 -0.31 12.22
C GLU A 140 -10.61 0.60 11.10
N LEU A 141 -9.29 0.64 10.92
CA LEU A 141 -8.67 1.39 9.82
C LEU A 141 -9.09 0.83 8.46
N LYS A 142 -9.06 -0.48 8.26
CA LYS A 142 -9.51 -1.11 7.01
C LYS A 142 -10.99 -0.85 6.75
N GLU A 143 -11.83 -0.86 7.76
CA GLU A 143 -13.24 -0.51 7.63
C GLU A 143 -13.44 0.96 7.27
N TYR A 144 -12.69 1.85 7.90
CA TYR A 144 -12.71 3.27 7.58
C TYR A 144 -12.26 3.51 6.14
N MET A 145 -11.18 2.88 5.70
CA MET A 145 -10.70 2.95 4.33
C MET A 145 -11.74 2.42 3.34
N ASP A 146 -12.42 1.31 3.64
CA ASP A 146 -13.47 0.75 2.77
C ASP A 146 -14.62 1.73 2.53
N GLN A 147 -14.96 2.53 3.54
CA GLN A 147 -16.02 3.55 3.45
C GLN A 147 -15.58 4.80 2.66
N HIS A 148 -14.30 5.19 2.74
CA HIS A 148 -13.82 6.48 2.24
C HIS A 148 -12.96 6.36 0.97
N TYR A 149 -12.46 5.16 0.65
CA TYR A 149 -11.48 4.98 -0.42
C TYR A 149 -11.97 5.43 -1.79
N LYS A 150 -13.25 5.26 -2.10
CA LYS A 150 -13.84 5.71 -3.37
C LYS A 150 -13.68 7.21 -3.57
N ASP A 151 -13.91 7.98 -2.52
CA ASP A 151 -13.79 9.45 -2.56
C ASP A 151 -12.34 9.88 -2.63
N TRP A 152 -11.45 9.23 -1.87
CA TRP A 152 -10.02 9.45 -1.96
C TRP A 152 -9.47 9.13 -3.34
N ALA A 153 -9.84 7.98 -3.90
CA ALA A 153 -9.43 7.57 -5.23
C ALA A 153 -9.81 8.60 -6.29
N LYS A 154 -11.04 9.12 -6.23
CA LYS A 154 -11.50 10.18 -7.12
C LYS A 154 -10.77 11.50 -6.90
N LYS A 155 -10.60 11.92 -5.65
CA LYS A 155 -9.96 13.20 -5.30
C LYS A 155 -8.47 13.24 -5.63
N TYR A 156 -7.77 12.14 -5.39
CA TYR A 156 -6.31 12.06 -5.53
C TYR A 156 -5.86 11.26 -6.76
N ASN A 157 -6.80 10.90 -7.64
CA ASN A 157 -6.56 10.10 -8.85
C ASN A 157 -5.83 8.79 -8.56
N LEU A 158 -6.30 8.07 -7.52
CA LEU A 158 -5.77 6.77 -7.14
C LEU A 158 -6.48 5.65 -7.89
N GLU A 159 -5.77 4.55 -8.11
CA GLU A 159 -6.36 3.34 -8.67
C GLU A 159 -7.45 2.78 -7.74
N ASN A 160 -8.62 2.50 -8.27
CA ASN A 160 -9.71 1.83 -7.54
C ASN A 160 -10.17 0.57 -8.29
N PRO A 161 -9.58 -0.59 -7.98
CA PRO A 161 -9.89 -1.85 -8.65
C PRO A 161 -11.36 -2.24 -8.57
N ARG A 162 -12.06 -1.85 -7.48
CA ARG A 162 -13.49 -2.13 -7.30
C ARG A 162 -14.34 -1.40 -8.34
N THR A 163 -14.10 -0.10 -8.54
CA THR A 163 -14.81 0.68 -9.57
C THR A 163 -14.54 0.15 -10.97
N THR A 164 -13.29 -0.19 -11.27
CA THR A 164 -12.91 -0.75 -12.57
C THR A 164 -13.60 -2.10 -12.83
N LEU A 165 -13.76 -2.93 -11.81
CA LEU A 165 -14.50 -4.19 -11.94
C LEU A 165 -16.00 -3.94 -12.16
N ASP A 166 -16.61 -3.03 -11.43
CA ASP A 166 -18.02 -2.69 -11.58
C ASP A 166 -18.31 -2.14 -12.99
N GLU A 167 -17.47 -1.23 -13.49
CA GLU A 167 -17.59 -0.69 -14.86
C GLU A 167 -17.43 -1.77 -15.94
N ASN A 168 -16.47 -2.68 -15.78
CA ASN A 168 -16.30 -3.80 -16.69
C ASN A 168 -17.49 -4.77 -16.66
N MET A 169 -18.09 -5.01 -15.49
CA MET A 169 -19.27 -5.86 -15.36
C MET A 169 -20.49 -5.25 -16.05
N ILE A 170 -20.71 -3.95 -15.88
CA ILE A 170 -21.80 -3.20 -16.55
C ILE A 170 -21.60 -3.24 -18.07
N ARG A 171 -20.38 -2.99 -18.55
CA ARG A 171 -20.05 -3.01 -19.98
C ARG A 171 -20.28 -4.39 -20.61
N LEU A 172 -19.95 -5.47 -19.90
CA LEU A 172 -20.19 -6.84 -20.36
C LEU A 172 -21.69 -7.20 -20.38
N ALA A 173 -22.48 -6.62 -19.47
CA ALA A 173 -23.94 -6.80 -19.47
C ALA A 173 -24.62 -6.10 -20.65
N HIS A 174 -24.16 -4.89 -21.03
CA HIS A 174 -24.72 -4.13 -22.16
C HIS A 174 -24.33 -4.69 -23.53
N ASN A 175 -23.17 -5.35 -23.65
CA ASN A 175 -22.75 -5.94 -24.93
C ASN A 175 -23.42 -7.31 -25.25
N LYS A 176 -24.40 -7.74 -24.47
CA LYS A 176 -25.17 -8.98 -24.68
C LYS A 176 -26.57 -8.75 -25.30
N HIS A 177 -26.85 -7.53 -25.70
CA HIS A 177 -28.01 -7.12 -26.45
C HIS A 177 -27.56 -6.53 -27.79
#